data_904205e356fe438382d4776458ac3811
#
_entry.id   904205e356fe438382d4776458ac3811
#
_cell.length_a   1.000
_cell.length_b   1.000
_cell.length_c   1.000
_cell.angle_alpha   90.00
_cell.angle_beta   90.00
_cell.angle_gamma   90.00
#
_symmetry.space_group_name_H-M   'P 1'
#
loop_
_entity.id
_entity.type
_entity.pdbx_description
1 polymer ?
#
loop_
_entity_poly.entity_id
_entity_poly.type
_entity_poly.pdbx_seq_one_letter_code
_entity_poly.pdbx_strand_id
1 'polypeptide(L)'
;MRLFAVRREPMAALHALLALVVAGSALSAQSSLGDPANANAPPPAAAVAAADYARARLDLDLTAVGSYRPEYPFWQHIFTIPDGRIAFGSAQDGRLLVVFPNVGDWSQAGVWEEPGLAGFLNGRTLPKQLNDRRDEVARLLTPVTGPLVHNQTRGQFLAPNAQRYGSFLREWGLIYERFGVPSEIGLAQAILESGLDGRARSRARALGFCQWLSRNWDFLNRLSPAVIEAYNQTTQAPYCAAYLTILATMYGSFIPALSEHHAGGVNVGRTVINGERLGGVGMREQYFMGSDFAASLRDLSAQKYRDLFMTYGPRSSLYAEMVFGNMVNVRRLTAEYPQSPIFAMRTTVALPALDITARTGLKLDEVKRFNPALGVRVPAHANLYLPFYVKVFGEDVSFWHRPPTPEYAAALNDFLRVESGIYRWLDPEFEATLNTFQDRFEATRTEEGSVMATALAYVITDLRTSRRGAILEEFRTSARIMDLFKKGVEELGVTVRGGP
;
A
#
# COMPACT_ATOMS: atom_id res chain seq x y z
N MET A 1 -22.08 -8.03 21.73
CA MET A 1 -21.91 -8.52 20.34
C MET A 1 -21.04 -9.75 20.39
N ARG A 2 -21.52 -10.91 19.96
CA ARG A 2 -20.86 -12.21 20.16
C ARG A 2 -19.74 -12.39 19.13
N LEU A 3 -18.50 -12.58 19.60
CA LEU A 3 -17.38 -13.09 18.79
C LEU A 3 -17.71 -14.53 18.38
N PHE A 4 -17.75 -14.77 17.07
CA PHE A 4 -17.95 -16.12 16.53
C PHE A 4 -16.68 -16.94 16.74
N ALA A 5 -16.80 -17.97 17.56
CA ALA A 5 -15.82 -19.04 17.66
C ALA A 5 -15.87 -19.85 16.34
N VAL A 6 -14.90 -19.66 15.47
CA VAL A 6 -14.68 -20.51 14.32
C VAL A 6 -14.17 -21.86 14.83
N ARG A 7 -15.01 -22.89 14.79
CA ARG A 7 -14.58 -24.28 14.96
C ARG A 7 -13.63 -24.62 13.79
N ARG A 8 -12.39 -24.93 14.11
CA ARG A 8 -11.42 -25.49 13.18
C ARG A 8 -11.48 -27.01 13.21
N GLU A 9 -11.68 -27.62 12.04
CA GLU A 9 -11.32 -29.01 11.79
C GLU A 9 -9.79 -29.13 11.61
N PRO A 10 -9.15 -30.24 12.01
CA PRO A 10 -7.70 -30.33 11.99
C PRO A 10 -7.16 -30.47 10.56
N MET A 11 -6.16 -29.67 10.20
CA MET A 11 -5.37 -29.74 8.98
C MET A 11 -4.54 -31.04 8.95
N ALA A 12 -5.07 -32.07 8.36
CA ALA A 12 -4.36 -33.29 8.01
C ALA A 12 -4.70 -33.69 6.57
N ALA A 13 -4.42 -32.85 5.58
CA ALA A 13 -4.42 -33.20 4.14
C ALA A 13 -3.87 -32.03 3.29
N LEU A 14 -2.65 -31.57 3.53
CA LEU A 14 -2.04 -30.56 2.65
C LEU A 14 -0.57 -30.86 2.32
N HIS A 15 -0.23 -32.14 2.11
CA HIS A 15 1.12 -32.52 1.65
C HIS A 15 1.13 -33.23 0.29
N ALA A 16 0.07 -33.15 -0.49
CA ALA A 16 0.02 -33.87 -1.78
C ALA A 16 -0.46 -33.01 -2.97
N LEU A 17 -0.25 -31.70 -2.98
CA LEU A 17 -0.60 -30.87 -4.15
C LEU A 17 0.43 -29.76 -4.46
N LEU A 18 1.71 -30.02 -4.19
CA LEU A 18 2.78 -29.06 -4.51
C LEU A 18 3.64 -29.51 -5.71
N ALA A 19 3.09 -30.24 -6.64
CA ALA A 19 3.86 -30.74 -7.78
C ALA A 19 3.10 -30.69 -9.11
N LEU A 20 2.31 -29.66 -9.43
CA LEU A 20 1.80 -29.47 -10.80
C LEU A 20 1.13 -28.10 -11.01
N VAL A 21 1.83 -26.95 -10.84
CA VAL A 21 1.53 -25.70 -11.57
C VAL A 21 2.85 -24.92 -11.69
N VAL A 22 3.81 -25.47 -12.40
CA VAL A 22 4.93 -24.72 -12.98
C VAL A 22 4.87 -24.95 -14.49
N ALA A 23 3.82 -24.44 -15.11
CA ALA A 23 3.79 -24.30 -16.57
C ALA A 23 2.76 -23.22 -16.92
N GLY A 24 3.22 -22.06 -17.29
CA GLY A 24 2.43 -21.12 -18.07
C GLY A 24 2.04 -19.81 -17.38
N SER A 25 2.97 -18.91 -17.21
CA SER A 25 2.75 -17.45 -17.34
C SER A 25 4.10 -16.77 -17.56
N ALA A 26 4.81 -17.13 -18.60
CA ALA A 26 5.74 -16.21 -19.24
C ALA A 26 4.89 -15.15 -19.96
N LEU A 27 4.33 -14.21 -19.24
CA LEU A 27 3.89 -12.94 -19.81
C LEU A 27 5.15 -12.18 -20.16
N SER A 28 5.55 -12.30 -21.43
CA SER A 28 6.59 -11.51 -22.08
C SER A 28 6.42 -10.05 -21.68
N ALA A 29 7.33 -9.56 -20.84
CA ALA A 29 7.61 -8.13 -20.74
C ALA A 29 8.15 -7.69 -22.11
N GLN A 30 7.26 -7.33 -23.03
CA GLN A 30 7.66 -6.62 -24.24
C GLN A 30 8.10 -5.23 -23.81
N SER A 31 9.42 -5.07 -23.72
CA SER A 31 10.09 -3.78 -23.56
C SER A 31 9.70 -2.83 -24.68
N SER A 32 9.07 -1.72 -24.32
CA SER A 32 8.90 -0.59 -25.23
C SER A 32 10.24 0.10 -25.45
N LEU A 33 10.68 0.15 -26.69
CA LEU A 33 11.62 1.05 -27.38
C LEU A 33 12.57 1.92 -26.49
N GLY A 34 13.44 1.30 -25.70
CA GLY A 34 14.75 1.84 -25.35
C GLY A 34 15.76 1.43 -26.43
N ASP A 35 16.93 2.04 -26.47
CA ASP A 35 18.00 1.77 -27.45
C ASP A 35 17.98 0.28 -27.87
N PRO A 36 17.76 -0.03 -29.16
CA PRO A 36 17.57 -1.42 -29.62
C PRO A 36 18.73 -2.36 -29.27
N ALA A 37 19.91 -1.85 -28.98
CA ALA A 37 21.07 -2.65 -28.56
C ALA A 37 20.97 -3.16 -27.10
N ASN A 38 20.19 -2.52 -26.24
CA ASN A 38 20.07 -2.88 -24.79
C ASN A 38 18.68 -3.45 -24.41
N ALA A 39 17.67 -3.28 -25.26
CA ALA A 39 16.30 -3.67 -24.97
C ALA A 39 16.09 -5.20 -24.88
N ASN A 40 17.01 -5.99 -25.41
CA ASN A 40 16.91 -7.45 -25.46
C ASN A 40 17.85 -8.19 -24.49
N ALA A 41 18.62 -7.49 -23.67
CA ALA A 41 19.45 -8.16 -22.68
C ALA A 41 18.53 -8.72 -21.57
N PRO A 42 18.64 -10.03 -21.23
CA PRO A 42 17.89 -10.58 -20.12
C PRO A 42 18.31 -9.87 -18.81
N PRO A 43 17.37 -9.68 -17.87
CA PRO A 43 17.72 -9.09 -16.59
C PRO A 43 18.76 -9.96 -15.87
N PRO A 44 19.64 -9.36 -15.05
CA PRO A 44 20.58 -10.13 -14.23
C PRO A 44 19.86 -11.17 -13.38
N ALA A 45 20.45 -12.36 -13.20
CA ALA A 45 19.86 -13.45 -12.40
C ALA A 45 19.47 -13.01 -10.99
N ALA A 46 20.24 -12.11 -10.37
CA ALA A 46 19.92 -11.54 -9.06
C ALA A 46 18.65 -10.66 -9.09
N ALA A 47 18.36 -9.95 -10.19
CA ALA A 47 17.12 -9.17 -10.32
C ALA A 47 15.90 -10.07 -10.47
N VAL A 48 16.02 -11.19 -11.19
CA VAL A 48 14.96 -12.20 -11.28
C VAL A 48 14.69 -12.80 -9.90
N ALA A 49 15.73 -13.16 -9.15
CA ALA A 49 15.59 -13.67 -7.79
C ALA A 49 14.92 -12.64 -6.85
N ALA A 50 15.25 -11.36 -6.98
CA ALA A 50 14.60 -10.29 -6.19
C ALA A 50 13.09 -10.19 -6.48
N ALA A 51 12.70 -10.25 -7.75
CA ALA A 51 11.29 -10.27 -8.15
C ALA A 51 10.55 -11.50 -7.62
N ASP A 52 11.19 -12.67 -7.62
CA ASP A 52 10.63 -13.90 -7.08
C ASP A 52 10.39 -13.80 -5.55
N TYR A 53 11.33 -13.21 -4.79
CA TYR A 53 11.15 -12.97 -3.36
C TYR A 53 9.98 -12.01 -3.09
N ALA A 54 9.87 -10.93 -3.84
CA ALA A 54 8.77 -9.98 -3.69
C ALA A 54 7.41 -10.64 -4.00
N ARG A 55 7.35 -11.49 -5.04
CA ARG A 55 6.15 -12.23 -5.43
C ARG A 55 5.78 -13.28 -4.38
N ALA A 56 6.72 -14.09 -3.91
CA ALA A 56 6.49 -15.07 -2.86
C ALA A 56 5.97 -14.42 -1.56
N ARG A 57 6.50 -13.24 -1.20
CA ARG A 57 6.01 -12.45 -0.07
C ARG A 57 4.56 -12.03 -0.28
N LEU A 58 4.22 -11.54 -1.48
CA LEU A 58 2.85 -11.15 -1.83
C LEU A 58 1.88 -12.35 -1.77
N ASP A 59 2.27 -13.52 -2.25
CA ASP A 59 1.43 -14.72 -2.24
C ASP A 59 1.11 -15.19 -0.81
N LEU A 60 2.10 -15.12 0.10
CA LEU A 60 1.88 -15.37 1.52
C LEU A 60 0.97 -14.33 2.16
N ASP A 61 1.11 -13.07 1.78
CA ASP A 61 0.25 -11.98 2.27
C ASP A 61 -1.19 -12.14 1.76
N LEU A 62 -1.41 -12.47 0.49
CA LEU A 62 -2.73 -12.75 -0.07
C LEU A 62 -3.43 -13.92 0.65
N THR A 63 -2.69 -14.99 0.93
CA THR A 63 -3.18 -16.12 1.71
C THR A 63 -3.62 -15.67 3.11
N ALA A 64 -2.82 -14.88 3.79
CA ALA A 64 -3.13 -14.39 5.13
C ALA A 64 -4.32 -13.42 5.11
N VAL A 65 -4.34 -12.43 4.20
CA VAL A 65 -5.49 -11.51 4.06
C VAL A 65 -6.77 -12.29 3.77
N GLY A 66 -6.75 -13.24 2.83
CA GLY A 66 -7.91 -14.08 2.53
C GLY A 66 -8.41 -14.89 3.72
N SER A 67 -7.50 -15.32 4.62
CA SER A 67 -7.87 -16.09 5.81
C SER A 67 -8.41 -15.25 6.95
N TYR A 68 -7.85 -14.06 7.18
CA TYR A 68 -8.19 -13.19 8.31
C TYR A 68 -9.18 -12.08 7.96
N ARG A 69 -9.27 -11.70 6.71
CA ARG A 69 -10.10 -10.61 6.16
C ARG A 69 -10.70 -11.04 4.82
N PRO A 70 -11.53 -12.09 4.78
CA PRO A 70 -12.09 -12.59 3.53
C PRO A 70 -12.91 -11.54 2.77
N GLU A 71 -13.37 -10.50 3.46
CA GLU A 71 -14.08 -9.36 2.89
C GLU A 71 -13.19 -8.36 2.14
N TYR A 72 -11.86 -8.54 2.12
CA TYR A 72 -10.95 -7.56 1.52
C TYR A 72 -11.28 -7.19 0.05
N PRO A 73 -11.83 -8.08 -0.80
CA PRO A 73 -12.19 -7.70 -2.17
C PRO A 73 -13.30 -6.64 -2.25
N PHE A 74 -14.10 -6.46 -1.17
CA PHE A 74 -15.12 -5.41 -1.10
C PHE A 74 -14.56 -4.00 -1.34
N TRP A 75 -13.34 -3.74 -0.92
CA TRP A 75 -12.76 -2.40 -0.98
C TRP A 75 -12.54 -1.87 -2.39
N GLN A 76 -12.49 -2.73 -3.42
CA GLN A 76 -12.46 -2.29 -4.82
C GLN A 76 -13.68 -1.43 -5.19
N HIS A 77 -14.86 -1.76 -4.64
CA HIS A 77 -16.12 -1.10 -4.96
C HIS A 77 -16.19 0.32 -4.40
N ILE A 78 -15.48 0.58 -3.31
CA ILE A 78 -15.49 1.91 -2.66
C ILE A 78 -14.91 2.99 -3.57
N PHE A 79 -13.94 2.66 -4.41
CA PHE A 79 -13.27 3.62 -5.31
C PHE A 79 -13.79 3.57 -6.75
N THR A 80 -14.76 2.70 -7.06
CA THR A 80 -15.36 2.60 -8.41
C THR A 80 -16.79 3.12 -8.47
N ILE A 81 -17.54 2.99 -7.37
CA ILE A 81 -18.92 3.48 -7.29
C ILE A 81 -18.90 5.00 -7.02
N PRO A 82 -19.67 5.83 -7.75
CA PRO A 82 -19.75 7.27 -7.54
C PRO A 82 -20.00 7.66 -6.09
N ASP A 83 -19.49 8.81 -5.68
CA ASP A 83 -19.69 9.36 -4.34
C ASP A 83 -21.17 9.55 -4.00
N GLY A 84 -21.46 9.70 -2.72
CA GLY A 84 -22.82 9.92 -2.23
C GLY A 84 -23.64 8.63 -2.11
N ARG A 85 -22.99 7.48 -2.03
CA ARG A 85 -23.62 6.18 -1.84
C ARG A 85 -23.00 5.41 -0.67
N ILE A 86 -23.74 4.41 -0.21
CA ILE A 86 -23.26 3.39 0.75
C ILE A 86 -23.32 2.04 0.04
N ALA A 87 -22.19 1.37 -0.05
CA ALA A 87 -22.09 0.01 -0.53
C ALA A 87 -22.14 -0.96 0.65
N PHE A 88 -22.86 -2.07 0.48
CA PHE A 88 -22.88 -3.22 1.38
C PHE A 88 -22.38 -4.45 0.64
N GLY A 89 -21.51 -5.19 1.28
CA GLY A 89 -20.96 -6.44 0.75
C GLY A 89 -20.97 -7.55 1.80
N SER A 90 -20.73 -8.76 1.34
CA SER A 90 -20.57 -9.93 2.18
C SER A 90 -19.22 -9.87 2.91
N ALA A 91 -19.22 -10.09 4.24
CA ALA A 91 -17.99 -10.21 5.00
C ALA A 91 -17.33 -11.60 4.84
N GLN A 92 -17.91 -12.50 4.05
CA GLN A 92 -17.35 -13.83 3.81
C GLN A 92 -16.42 -13.88 2.59
N ASP A 93 -16.69 -13.02 1.60
CA ASP A 93 -15.99 -13.04 0.31
C ASP A 93 -15.81 -11.65 -0.35
N GLY A 94 -16.33 -10.59 0.28
CA GLY A 94 -16.24 -9.22 -0.22
C GLY A 94 -17.12 -8.90 -1.43
N ARG A 95 -17.98 -9.81 -1.89
CA ARG A 95 -18.88 -9.54 -3.02
C ARG A 95 -19.87 -8.42 -2.69
N LEU A 96 -20.16 -7.57 -3.67
CA LEU A 96 -21.12 -6.49 -3.54
C LEU A 96 -22.55 -7.06 -3.51
N LEU A 97 -23.36 -6.62 -2.56
CA LEU A 97 -24.75 -7.06 -2.39
C LEU A 97 -25.74 -5.97 -2.81
N VAL A 98 -25.53 -4.75 -2.34
CA VAL A 98 -26.43 -3.63 -2.63
C VAL A 98 -25.74 -2.30 -2.44
N VAL A 99 -26.18 -1.28 -3.18
CA VAL A 99 -25.73 0.10 -3.08
C VAL A 99 -26.92 1.02 -2.86
N PHE A 100 -26.90 1.81 -1.80
CA PHE A 100 -27.92 2.81 -1.49
C PHE A 100 -27.39 4.24 -1.66
N PRO A 101 -28.24 5.21 -2.05
CA PRO A 101 -27.86 6.62 -1.98
C PRO A 101 -27.74 7.08 -0.52
N ASN A 102 -26.85 8.05 -0.22
CA ASN A 102 -26.73 8.62 1.13
C ASN A 102 -28.03 9.30 1.60
N VAL A 103 -28.82 9.81 0.68
CA VAL A 103 -30.09 10.51 0.90
C VAL A 103 -31.21 9.76 0.20
N GLY A 104 -32.40 9.80 0.77
CA GLY A 104 -33.58 9.18 0.19
C GLY A 104 -34.07 7.95 0.96
N ASP A 105 -35.12 7.33 0.45
CA ASP A 105 -35.74 6.16 1.03
C ASP A 105 -35.08 4.87 0.52
N TRP A 106 -34.36 4.18 1.37
CA TRP A 106 -33.66 2.94 1.06
C TRP A 106 -34.61 1.75 0.82
N SER A 107 -35.86 1.83 1.26
CA SER A 107 -36.83 0.79 0.98
C SER A 107 -37.14 0.65 -0.53
N GLN A 108 -36.86 1.71 -1.31
CA GLN A 108 -37.17 1.73 -2.76
C GLN A 108 -35.97 2.10 -3.64
N ALA A 109 -34.89 2.62 -3.08
CA ALA A 109 -33.80 3.24 -3.86
C ALA A 109 -32.52 2.40 -3.95
N GLY A 110 -32.52 1.15 -3.52
CA GLY A 110 -31.35 0.27 -3.55
C GLY A 110 -31.09 -0.30 -4.95
N VAL A 111 -29.81 -0.27 -5.37
CA VAL A 111 -29.33 -1.02 -6.53
C VAL A 111 -28.82 -2.36 -6.01
N TRP A 112 -29.56 -3.42 -6.22
CA TRP A 112 -29.28 -4.76 -5.72
C TRP A 112 -28.47 -5.54 -6.76
N GLU A 113 -27.27 -5.99 -6.35
CA GLU A 113 -26.43 -6.88 -7.15
C GLU A 113 -26.81 -8.36 -6.94
N GLU A 114 -27.47 -8.68 -5.83
CA GLU A 114 -28.03 -9.99 -5.51
C GLU A 114 -29.53 -9.99 -5.87
N PRO A 115 -29.97 -10.58 -7.02
CA PRO A 115 -31.36 -10.49 -7.47
C PRO A 115 -32.37 -11.06 -6.49
N GLY A 116 -31.97 -12.09 -5.72
CA GLY A 116 -32.83 -12.72 -4.70
C GLY A 116 -33.15 -11.82 -3.49
N LEU A 117 -32.43 -10.72 -3.34
CA LEU A 117 -32.64 -9.74 -2.28
C LEU A 117 -33.37 -8.48 -2.76
N ALA A 118 -33.65 -8.36 -4.05
CA ALA A 118 -34.34 -7.20 -4.60
C ALA A 118 -35.68 -6.99 -3.88
N GLY A 119 -35.90 -5.76 -3.37
CA GLY A 119 -37.11 -5.44 -2.63
C GLY A 119 -37.16 -5.95 -1.17
N PHE A 120 -36.10 -6.54 -0.65
CA PHE A 120 -36.04 -7.05 0.75
C PHE A 120 -36.43 -5.99 1.80
N LEU A 121 -36.15 -4.72 1.52
CA LEU A 121 -36.50 -3.61 2.41
C LEU A 121 -37.86 -2.97 2.11
N ASN A 122 -38.62 -3.44 1.12
CA ASN A 122 -39.92 -2.86 0.77
C ASN A 122 -40.87 -2.84 1.96
N GLY A 123 -41.54 -1.70 2.16
CA GLY A 123 -42.48 -1.51 3.25
C GLY A 123 -41.87 -1.40 4.65
N ARG A 124 -40.54 -1.43 4.79
CA ARG A 124 -39.89 -1.26 6.09
C ARG A 124 -39.63 0.21 6.39
N THR A 125 -39.88 0.61 7.63
CA THR A 125 -39.53 1.93 8.14
C THR A 125 -38.08 1.90 8.67
N LEU A 126 -37.20 2.66 8.03
CA LEU A 126 -35.78 2.74 8.41
C LEU A 126 -35.47 4.05 9.17
N PRO A 127 -34.44 4.05 10.03
CA PRO A 127 -34.00 5.26 10.72
C PRO A 127 -33.65 6.41 9.76
N LYS A 128 -33.92 7.65 10.20
CA LYS A 128 -33.58 8.85 9.42
C LYS A 128 -32.09 9.16 9.41
N GLN A 129 -31.43 8.94 10.55
CA GLN A 129 -29.98 9.15 10.69
C GLN A 129 -29.21 8.12 9.88
N LEU A 130 -28.22 8.56 9.09
CA LEU A 130 -27.51 7.70 8.16
C LEU A 130 -26.76 6.53 8.85
N ASN A 131 -26.11 6.81 9.98
CA ASN A 131 -25.39 5.76 10.71
C ASN A 131 -26.35 4.71 11.26
N ASP A 132 -27.41 5.13 11.95
CA ASP A 132 -28.44 4.23 12.49
C ASP A 132 -29.10 3.41 11.38
N ARG A 133 -29.32 4.03 10.20
CA ARG A 133 -29.89 3.36 9.04
C ARG A 133 -28.95 2.29 8.50
N ARG A 134 -27.64 2.55 8.43
CA ARG A 134 -26.64 1.55 8.02
C ARG A 134 -26.64 0.35 8.97
N ASP A 135 -26.63 0.63 10.26
CA ASP A 135 -26.60 -0.41 11.29
C ASP A 135 -27.90 -1.24 11.26
N GLU A 136 -29.05 -0.60 11.09
CA GLU A 136 -30.33 -1.28 10.95
C GLU A 136 -30.40 -2.15 9.69
N VAL A 137 -29.95 -1.64 8.54
CA VAL A 137 -29.91 -2.44 7.30
C VAL A 137 -28.96 -3.61 7.42
N ALA A 138 -27.78 -3.41 8.03
CA ALA A 138 -26.86 -4.51 8.32
C ALA A 138 -27.49 -5.56 9.23
N ARG A 139 -28.19 -5.13 10.28
CA ARG A 139 -28.92 -6.02 11.20
C ARG A 139 -30.02 -6.84 10.49
N LEU A 140 -30.76 -6.20 9.58
CA LEU A 140 -31.84 -6.85 8.83
C LEU A 140 -31.33 -7.85 7.79
N LEU A 141 -30.22 -7.53 7.09
CA LEU A 141 -29.66 -8.37 6.04
C LEU A 141 -28.84 -9.54 6.60
N THR A 142 -28.14 -9.37 7.73
CA THR A 142 -27.25 -10.40 8.30
C THR A 142 -27.88 -11.80 8.43
N PRO A 143 -29.16 -11.98 8.84
CA PRO A 143 -29.78 -13.30 8.93
C PRO A 143 -29.92 -14.03 7.58
N VAL A 144 -29.95 -13.29 6.46
CA VAL A 144 -30.18 -13.86 5.10
C VAL A 144 -28.90 -13.89 4.26
N THR A 145 -27.92 -13.04 4.55
CA THR A 145 -26.67 -12.94 3.76
C THR A 145 -25.42 -13.37 4.52
N GLY A 146 -25.54 -13.61 5.82
CA GLY A 146 -24.37 -13.69 6.71
C GLY A 146 -23.83 -12.29 7.12
N PRO A 147 -22.68 -12.25 7.80
CA PRO A 147 -22.07 -11.00 8.25
C PRO A 147 -21.77 -10.06 7.07
N LEU A 148 -21.88 -8.76 7.32
CA LEU A 148 -21.75 -7.71 6.31
C LEU A 148 -20.59 -6.76 6.59
N VAL A 149 -20.01 -6.27 5.51
CA VAL A 149 -19.13 -5.09 5.48
C VAL A 149 -19.85 -3.98 4.72
N HIS A 150 -19.72 -2.74 5.17
CA HIS A 150 -20.27 -1.60 4.45
C HIS A 150 -19.39 -0.35 4.58
N ASN A 151 -19.37 0.49 3.54
CA ASN A 151 -18.69 1.77 3.59
C ASN A 151 -19.32 2.78 2.61
N GLN A 152 -19.04 4.05 2.87
CA GLN A 152 -19.35 5.13 1.95
C GLN A 152 -18.41 5.08 0.75
N THR A 153 -18.98 5.25 -0.45
CA THR A 153 -18.25 5.23 -1.72
C THR A 153 -17.46 6.51 -1.96
N ARG A 154 -16.36 6.41 -2.72
CA ARG A 154 -15.43 7.49 -3.04
C ARG A 154 -14.94 7.41 -4.49
N GLY A 155 -15.81 7.06 -5.43
CA GLY A 155 -15.44 6.90 -6.84
C GLY A 155 -14.92 8.19 -7.47
N GLN A 156 -15.45 9.36 -7.06
CA GLN A 156 -14.98 10.67 -7.51
C GLN A 156 -13.54 10.98 -7.10
N PHE A 157 -13.02 10.32 -6.07
CA PHE A 157 -11.63 10.44 -5.65
C PHE A 157 -10.66 9.84 -6.67
N LEU A 158 -11.03 8.74 -7.32
CA LEU A 158 -10.20 8.03 -8.28
C LEU A 158 -10.52 8.39 -9.74
N ALA A 159 -11.78 8.45 -10.12
CA ALA A 159 -12.19 8.49 -11.52
C ALA A 159 -11.56 9.62 -12.37
N PRO A 160 -11.47 10.88 -11.92
CA PRO A 160 -10.87 11.95 -12.72
C PRO A 160 -9.37 11.72 -12.96
N ASN A 161 -8.67 11.17 -11.97
CA ASN A 161 -7.24 10.90 -12.08
C ASN A 161 -6.97 9.60 -12.86
N ALA A 162 -7.83 8.60 -12.75
CA ALA A 162 -7.77 7.40 -13.58
C ALA A 162 -7.91 7.77 -15.06
N GLN A 163 -8.87 8.63 -15.43
CA GLN A 163 -8.99 9.16 -16.78
C GLN A 163 -7.75 9.92 -17.25
N ARG A 164 -7.13 10.69 -16.36
CA ARG A 164 -5.96 11.51 -16.68
C ARG A 164 -4.66 10.71 -16.72
N TYR A 165 -4.47 9.77 -15.83
CA TYR A 165 -3.20 9.11 -15.54
C TYR A 165 -3.22 7.59 -15.71
N GLY A 166 -4.36 6.98 -16.02
CA GLY A 166 -4.49 5.51 -16.18
C GLY A 166 -3.50 4.93 -17.21
N SER A 167 -3.14 5.73 -18.24
CA SER A 167 -2.14 5.34 -19.23
C SER A 167 -0.70 5.26 -18.70
N PHE A 168 -0.43 5.66 -17.45
CA PHE A 168 0.92 5.65 -16.86
C PHE A 168 1.13 4.51 -15.86
N LEU A 169 0.11 3.72 -15.59
CA LEU A 169 0.16 2.68 -14.53
C LEU A 169 1.24 1.65 -14.81
N ARG A 170 1.45 1.25 -16.06
CA ARG A 170 2.51 0.30 -16.41
C ARG A 170 3.90 0.87 -16.09
N GLU A 171 4.17 2.12 -16.46
CA GLU A 171 5.46 2.76 -16.23
C GLU A 171 5.74 2.96 -14.74
N TRP A 172 4.74 3.44 -13.99
CA TRP A 172 4.88 3.54 -12.54
C TRP A 172 5.01 2.16 -11.89
N GLY A 173 4.30 1.14 -12.39
CA GLY A 173 4.44 -0.24 -11.94
C GLY A 173 5.86 -0.77 -12.11
N LEU A 174 6.50 -0.54 -13.26
CA LEU A 174 7.90 -0.90 -13.51
C LEU A 174 8.86 -0.26 -12.50
N ILE A 175 8.58 1.00 -12.09
CA ILE A 175 9.36 1.65 -11.03
C ILE A 175 9.24 0.88 -9.71
N TYR A 176 8.01 0.53 -9.29
CA TYR A 176 7.80 -0.24 -8.06
C TYR A 176 8.50 -1.59 -8.10
N GLU A 177 8.37 -2.33 -9.19
CA GLU A 177 8.99 -3.66 -9.38
C GLU A 177 10.51 -3.59 -9.31
N ARG A 178 11.11 -2.52 -9.82
CA ARG A 178 12.56 -2.28 -9.76
C ARG A 178 13.09 -2.15 -8.33
N PHE A 179 12.26 -1.77 -7.39
CA PHE A 179 12.56 -1.72 -5.95
C PHE A 179 12.06 -2.95 -5.18
N GLY A 180 11.59 -4.00 -5.85
CA GLY A 180 11.11 -5.22 -5.20
C GLY A 180 9.72 -5.09 -4.58
N VAL A 181 8.88 -4.17 -5.08
CA VAL A 181 7.46 -4.06 -4.73
C VAL A 181 6.63 -4.51 -5.92
N PRO A 182 5.74 -5.50 -5.78
CA PRO A 182 4.80 -5.84 -6.83
C PRO A 182 3.98 -4.62 -7.26
N SER A 183 3.88 -4.39 -8.57
CA SER A 183 3.23 -3.20 -9.14
C SER A 183 1.81 -2.99 -8.62
N GLU A 184 1.04 -4.09 -8.47
CA GLU A 184 -0.32 -4.03 -7.98
C GLU A 184 -0.43 -3.49 -6.54
N ILE A 185 0.52 -3.83 -5.66
CA ILE A 185 0.54 -3.35 -4.26
C ILE A 185 0.89 -1.87 -4.22
N GLY A 186 1.98 -1.46 -4.89
CA GLY A 186 2.42 -0.06 -4.87
C GLY A 186 1.40 0.89 -5.47
N LEU A 187 0.80 0.51 -6.61
CA LEU A 187 -0.21 1.31 -7.27
C LEU A 187 -1.57 1.29 -6.54
N ALA A 188 -1.95 0.18 -5.91
CA ALA A 188 -3.14 0.14 -5.05
C ALA A 188 -2.98 1.04 -3.83
N GLN A 189 -1.79 1.12 -3.24
CA GLN A 189 -1.48 2.10 -2.20
C GLN A 189 -1.67 3.53 -2.72
N ALA A 190 -1.15 3.86 -3.91
CA ALA A 190 -1.30 5.17 -4.52
C ALA A 190 -2.77 5.53 -4.83
N ILE A 191 -3.60 4.55 -5.23
CA ILE A 191 -5.06 4.73 -5.36
C ILE A 191 -5.65 5.14 -4.01
N LEU A 192 -5.33 4.43 -2.94
CA LEU A 192 -5.89 4.67 -1.62
C LEU A 192 -5.45 6.01 -1.02
N GLU A 193 -4.18 6.38 -1.18
CA GLU A 193 -3.58 7.59 -0.61
C GLU A 193 -3.98 8.87 -1.33
N SER A 194 -3.92 8.86 -2.67
CA SER A 194 -4.04 10.09 -3.46
C SER A 194 -5.03 10.00 -4.62
N GLY A 195 -5.63 8.82 -4.88
CA GLY A 195 -6.35 8.57 -6.12
C GLY A 195 -5.47 8.78 -7.36
N LEU A 196 -4.17 8.48 -7.26
CA LEU A 196 -3.16 8.69 -8.31
C LEU A 196 -2.76 10.18 -8.55
N ASP A 197 -3.13 11.11 -7.66
CA ASP A 197 -2.78 12.53 -7.80
C ASP A 197 -1.48 12.87 -7.06
N GLY A 198 -0.42 13.19 -7.80
CA GLY A 198 0.86 13.66 -7.22
C GLY A 198 0.76 14.99 -6.48
N ARG A 199 -0.32 15.76 -6.66
CA ARG A 199 -0.58 17.05 -5.99
C ARG A 199 -1.54 16.92 -4.80
N ALA A 200 -2.05 15.72 -4.52
CA ALA A 200 -2.95 15.51 -3.40
C ALA A 200 -2.33 15.98 -2.09
N ARG A 201 -3.11 16.67 -1.27
CA ARG A 201 -2.69 17.15 0.04
C ARG A 201 -3.75 16.84 1.09
N SER A 202 -3.33 16.14 2.15
CA SER A 202 -4.22 15.84 3.27
C SER A 202 -4.35 17.00 4.25
N ARG A 203 -5.31 16.89 5.18
CA ARG A 203 -5.43 17.83 6.31
C ARG A 203 -4.20 17.81 7.22
N ALA A 204 -3.51 16.69 7.32
CA ALA A 204 -2.25 16.54 8.06
C ALA A 204 -1.03 17.06 7.28
N ARG A 205 -1.25 17.70 6.11
CA ARG A 205 -0.21 18.18 5.19
C ARG A 205 0.65 17.08 4.58
N ALA A 206 0.15 15.84 4.56
CA ALA A 206 0.76 14.80 3.75
C ALA A 206 0.56 15.13 2.26
N LEU A 207 1.55 14.82 1.44
CA LEU A 207 1.64 15.28 0.07
C LEU A 207 1.93 14.12 -0.89
N GLY A 208 1.26 14.17 -2.03
CA GLY A 208 1.66 13.46 -3.24
C GLY A 208 1.17 12.03 -3.31
N PHE A 209 1.82 11.30 -4.19
CA PHE A 209 1.42 9.99 -4.69
C PHE A 209 1.23 8.94 -3.59
N CYS A 210 2.11 8.92 -2.59
CA CYS A 210 2.01 8.06 -1.41
C CYS A 210 1.79 8.83 -0.09
N GLN A 211 1.35 10.09 -0.15
CA GLN A 211 0.93 10.89 1.00
C GLN A 211 1.96 10.98 2.14
N TRP A 212 3.20 11.28 1.81
CA TRP A 212 4.21 11.51 2.83
C TRP A 212 4.00 12.85 3.55
N LEU A 213 4.29 12.87 4.84
CA LEU A 213 4.31 14.11 5.61
C LEU A 213 5.40 15.05 5.08
N SER A 214 5.14 16.36 5.13
CA SER A 214 6.06 17.38 4.61
C SER A 214 7.48 17.24 5.14
N ARG A 215 7.65 16.87 6.43
CA ARG A 215 8.98 16.61 7.01
C ARG A 215 9.79 15.53 6.28
N ASN A 216 9.13 14.54 5.70
CA ASN A 216 9.77 13.47 4.95
C ASN A 216 10.25 13.99 3.59
N TRP A 217 9.45 14.82 2.92
CA TRP A 217 9.85 15.48 1.69
C TRP A 217 10.99 16.47 1.92
N ASP A 218 10.99 17.21 3.03
CA ASP A 218 12.09 18.10 3.41
C ASP A 218 13.41 17.33 3.60
N PHE A 219 13.35 16.14 4.19
CA PHE A 219 14.51 15.26 4.33
C PHE A 219 15.02 14.79 2.97
N LEU A 220 14.15 14.27 2.11
CA LEU A 220 14.51 13.80 0.75
C LEU A 220 15.03 14.93 -0.12
N ASN A 221 14.41 16.11 -0.06
CA ASN A 221 14.87 17.30 -0.81
C ASN A 221 16.27 17.77 -0.37
N ARG A 222 16.62 17.62 0.89
CA ARG A 222 18.00 17.93 1.37
C ARG A 222 19.02 16.95 0.80
N LEU A 223 18.65 15.67 0.68
CA LEU A 223 19.53 14.62 0.15
C LEU A 223 19.63 14.64 -1.37
N SER A 224 18.53 14.93 -2.04
CA SER A 224 18.43 14.91 -3.51
C SER A 224 17.56 16.04 -4.07
N PRO A 225 17.88 17.33 -3.80
CA PRO A 225 16.99 18.43 -4.12
C PRO A 225 16.76 18.63 -5.64
N ALA A 226 17.70 18.21 -6.47
CA ALA A 226 17.60 18.33 -7.93
C ALA A 226 16.71 17.25 -8.57
N VAL A 227 16.37 16.19 -7.84
CA VAL A 227 15.61 15.03 -8.35
C VAL A 227 14.18 15.05 -7.84
N ILE A 228 13.96 15.57 -6.61
CA ILE A 228 12.64 15.53 -5.97
C ILE A 228 11.77 16.69 -6.44
N GLU A 229 10.70 16.35 -7.14
CA GLU A 229 9.60 17.26 -7.47
C GLU A 229 8.36 16.84 -6.67
N ALA A 230 8.00 17.63 -5.67
CA ALA A 230 6.99 17.28 -4.68
C ALA A 230 5.59 16.96 -5.23
N TYR A 231 5.32 17.29 -6.49
CA TYR A 231 4.00 17.15 -7.11
C TYR A 231 3.99 16.24 -8.34
N ASN A 232 5.11 15.56 -8.63
CA ASN A 232 5.21 14.68 -9.80
C ASN A 232 5.22 13.21 -9.37
N GLN A 233 4.24 12.43 -9.84
CA GLN A 233 4.11 11.02 -9.50
C GLN A 233 5.33 10.19 -9.91
N THR A 234 5.88 10.46 -11.09
CA THR A 234 7.04 9.72 -11.62
C THR A 234 8.30 9.99 -10.79
N THR A 235 8.48 11.22 -10.29
CA THR A 235 9.56 11.54 -9.34
C THR A 235 9.32 10.89 -7.96
N GLN A 236 8.07 10.86 -7.52
CA GLN A 236 7.71 10.34 -6.20
C GLN A 236 7.77 8.80 -6.13
N ALA A 237 7.37 8.10 -7.21
CA ALA A 237 7.22 6.65 -7.25
C ALA A 237 8.46 5.87 -6.79
N PRO A 238 9.70 6.20 -7.18
CA PRO A 238 10.90 5.50 -6.72
C PRO A 238 11.06 5.54 -5.19
N TYR A 239 10.82 6.70 -4.58
CA TYR A 239 10.96 6.86 -3.11
C TYR A 239 9.82 6.18 -2.36
N CYS A 240 8.60 6.22 -2.90
CA CYS A 240 7.46 5.45 -2.37
C CYS A 240 7.75 3.95 -2.38
N ALA A 241 8.28 3.44 -3.51
CA ALA A 241 8.62 2.03 -3.67
C ALA A 241 9.78 1.62 -2.75
N ALA A 242 10.87 2.38 -2.72
CA ALA A 242 12.02 2.11 -1.84
C ALA A 242 11.62 2.08 -0.36
N TYR A 243 10.82 3.06 0.09
CA TYR A 243 10.35 3.09 1.47
C TYR A 243 9.46 1.87 1.80
N LEU A 244 8.52 1.53 0.93
CA LEU A 244 7.66 0.36 1.14
C LEU A 244 8.47 -0.95 1.14
N THR A 245 9.48 -1.09 0.27
CA THR A 245 10.40 -2.23 0.27
C THR A 245 11.17 -2.37 1.57
N ILE A 246 11.68 -1.25 2.13
CA ILE A 246 12.38 -1.27 3.41
C ILE A 246 11.44 -1.77 4.52
N LEU A 247 10.25 -1.20 4.62
CA LEU A 247 9.25 -1.64 5.59
C LEU A 247 8.85 -3.11 5.39
N ALA A 248 8.58 -3.53 4.16
CA ALA A 248 8.21 -4.90 3.87
C ALA A 248 9.33 -5.90 4.19
N THR A 249 10.59 -5.49 4.05
CA THR A 249 11.75 -6.30 4.44
C THR A 249 11.89 -6.36 5.97
N MET A 250 11.64 -5.26 6.68
CA MET A 250 11.64 -5.22 8.14
C MET A 250 10.63 -6.21 8.75
N TYR A 251 9.47 -6.37 8.13
CA TYR A 251 8.39 -7.23 8.62
C TYR A 251 8.33 -8.62 7.93
N GLY A 252 8.98 -8.79 6.79
CA GLY A 252 8.77 -9.96 5.92
C GLY A 252 7.37 -10.03 5.30
N SER A 253 6.63 -8.92 5.28
CA SER A 253 5.23 -8.85 4.84
C SER A 253 4.86 -7.43 4.41
N PHE A 254 4.05 -7.30 3.34
CA PHE A 254 3.46 -6.02 2.96
C PHE A 254 2.32 -5.58 3.89
N ILE A 255 1.66 -6.50 4.60
CA ILE A 255 0.51 -6.19 5.47
C ILE A 255 0.90 -5.21 6.58
N PRO A 256 1.81 -5.52 7.52
CA PRO A 256 2.25 -4.58 8.53
C PRO A 256 3.04 -3.40 7.95
N ALA A 257 3.76 -3.58 6.83
CA ALA A 257 4.49 -2.52 6.15
C ALA A 257 3.56 -1.39 5.66
N LEU A 258 2.48 -1.74 4.98
CA LEU A 258 1.44 -0.81 4.56
C LEU A 258 0.79 -0.11 5.76
N SER A 259 0.51 -0.86 6.81
CA SER A 259 -0.06 -0.30 8.03
C SER A 259 0.90 0.65 8.75
N GLU A 260 2.21 0.36 8.73
CA GLU A 260 3.22 1.29 9.26
C GLU A 260 3.31 2.58 8.48
N HIS A 261 3.26 2.50 7.16
CA HIS A 261 3.21 3.70 6.31
C HIS A 261 2.08 4.64 6.74
N HIS A 262 0.91 4.11 7.07
CA HIS A 262 -0.28 4.88 7.45
C HIS A 262 -0.31 5.29 8.94
N ALA A 263 0.01 4.38 9.84
CA ALA A 263 -0.20 4.53 11.28
C ALA A 263 1.10 4.80 12.07
N GLY A 264 2.27 4.57 11.46
CA GLY A 264 3.57 4.71 12.09
C GLY A 264 4.03 3.47 12.85
N GLY A 265 5.34 3.27 12.90
CA GLY A 265 5.95 2.02 13.34
C GLY A 265 5.75 1.66 14.81
N VAL A 266 5.61 2.65 15.71
CA VAL A 266 5.29 2.38 17.13
C VAL A 266 3.92 1.73 17.26
N ASN A 267 2.94 2.18 16.49
CA ASN A 267 1.58 1.64 16.54
C ASN A 267 1.54 0.21 15.99
N VAL A 268 2.19 -0.03 14.85
CA VAL A 268 2.26 -1.37 14.26
C VAL A 268 3.04 -2.32 15.17
N GLY A 269 4.17 -1.87 15.73
CA GLY A 269 4.94 -2.65 16.68
C GLY A 269 4.13 -3.09 17.90
N ARG A 270 3.35 -2.17 18.51
CA ARG A 270 2.43 -2.52 19.62
C ARG A 270 1.38 -3.54 19.20
N THR A 271 0.83 -3.40 18.00
CA THR A 271 -0.14 -4.34 17.46
C THR A 271 0.47 -5.74 17.33
N VAL A 272 1.65 -5.86 16.75
CA VAL A 272 2.36 -7.14 16.59
C VAL A 272 2.69 -7.77 17.96
N ILE A 273 3.20 -6.98 18.92
CA ILE A 273 3.48 -7.44 20.29
C ILE A 273 2.20 -7.96 20.97
N ASN A 274 1.07 -7.30 20.81
CA ASN A 274 -0.20 -7.81 21.37
C ASN A 274 -0.64 -9.12 20.70
N GLY A 275 -0.46 -9.25 19.39
CA GLY A 275 -0.75 -10.50 18.69
C GLY A 275 0.15 -11.67 19.12
N GLU A 276 1.44 -11.39 19.40
CA GLU A 276 2.35 -12.38 19.99
C GLU A 276 1.84 -12.82 21.38
N ARG A 277 1.48 -11.87 22.24
CA ARG A 277 0.91 -12.16 23.58
C ARG A 277 -0.39 -12.97 23.53
N LEU A 278 -1.13 -12.88 22.44
CA LEU A 278 -2.34 -13.67 22.17
C LEU A 278 -1.99 -15.08 21.63
N GLY A 279 -0.72 -15.39 21.41
CA GLY A 279 -0.25 -16.67 20.90
C GLY A 279 -0.23 -16.78 19.37
N GLY A 280 -0.19 -15.64 18.67
CA GLY A 280 0.01 -15.60 17.23
C GLY A 280 1.39 -16.10 16.82
N VAL A 281 1.46 -16.88 15.74
CA VAL A 281 2.71 -17.43 15.20
C VAL A 281 3.07 -16.72 13.88
N GLY A 282 4.24 -16.10 13.85
CA GLY A 282 4.69 -15.34 12.69
C GLY A 282 4.00 -13.98 12.53
N MET A 283 4.64 -13.11 11.76
CA MET A 283 4.31 -11.69 11.65
C MET A 283 2.87 -11.41 11.21
N ARG A 284 2.36 -12.16 10.22
CA ARG A 284 1.03 -11.95 9.64
C ARG A 284 -0.08 -12.25 10.64
N GLU A 285 0.00 -13.41 11.30
CA GLU A 285 -0.98 -13.81 12.30
C GLU A 285 -0.95 -12.87 13.51
N GLN A 286 0.23 -12.53 13.99
CA GLN A 286 0.39 -11.57 15.11
C GLN A 286 -0.19 -10.20 14.78
N TYR A 287 0.04 -9.70 13.57
CA TYR A 287 -0.54 -8.44 13.14
C TYR A 287 -2.07 -8.49 13.16
N PHE A 288 -2.69 -9.52 12.59
CA PHE A 288 -4.15 -9.62 12.53
C PHE A 288 -4.77 -9.86 13.91
N MET A 289 -4.21 -10.77 14.73
CA MET A 289 -4.70 -10.99 16.09
C MET A 289 -4.59 -9.75 16.97
N GLY A 290 -3.48 -9.02 16.87
CA GLY A 290 -3.31 -7.78 17.60
C GLY A 290 -4.21 -6.66 17.09
N SER A 291 -4.49 -6.60 15.79
CA SER A 291 -5.43 -5.65 15.18
C SER A 291 -6.86 -5.91 15.64
N ASP A 292 -7.30 -7.18 15.70
CA ASP A 292 -8.63 -7.56 16.19
C ASP A 292 -8.78 -7.26 17.67
N PHE A 293 -7.76 -7.54 18.47
CA PHE A 293 -7.72 -7.17 19.87
C PHE A 293 -7.86 -5.65 20.05
N ALA A 294 -7.07 -4.87 19.34
CA ALA A 294 -7.15 -3.40 19.38
C ALA A 294 -8.53 -2.87 18.94
N ALA A 295 -9.15 -3.49 17.93
CA ALA A 295 -10.48 -3.15 17.48
C ALA A 295 -11.55 -3.47 18.54
N SER A 296 -11.46 -4.62 19.17
CA SER A 296 -12.41 -5.07 20.22
C SER A 296 -12.32 -4.20 21.48
N LEU A 297 -11.13 -3.67 21.82
CA LEU A 297 -10.97 -2.76 22.96
C LEU A 297 -11.74 -1.44 22.82
N ARG A 298 -12.18 -1.07 21.61
CA ARG A 298 -13.02 0.12 21.38
C ARG A 298 -14.39 -0.02 22.05
N ASP A 299 -14.87 -1.25 22.18
CA ASP A 299 -16.16 -1.55 22.82
C ASP A 299 -16.04 -1.42 24.34
N LEU A 300 -14.83 -1.44 24.90
CA LEU A 300 -14.57 -1.15 26.31
C LEU A 300 -14.46 0.36 26.52
N SER A 301 -15.27 0.90 27.43
CA SER A 301 -15.35 2.34 27.70
C SER A 301 -14.12 2.93 28.41
N ALA A 302 -13.19 2.09 28.89
CA ALA A 302 -12.06 2.51 29.69
C ALA A 302 -10.97 3.23 28.87
N GLN A 303 -10.77 4.52 29.11
CA GLN A 303 -9.75 5.37 28.46
C GLN A 303 -8.36 4.76 28.52
N LYS A 304 -7.99 4.09 29.65
CA LYS A 304 -6.70 3.42 29.83
C LYS A 304 -6.33 2.41 28.74
N TYR A 305 -7.32 1.70 28.18
CA TYR A 305 -7.10 0.75 27.09
C TYR A 305 -6.89 1.47 25.77
N ARG A 306 -7.67 2.52 25.51
CA ARG A 306 -7.55 3.33 24.31
C ARG A 306 -6.18 3.96 24.17
N ASP A 307 -5.64 4.51 25.25
CA ASP A 307 -4.35 5.21 25.22
C ASP A 307 -3.16 4.26 25.00
N LEU A 308 -3.26 3.00 25.43
CA LEU A 308 -2.17 2.03 25.34
C LEU A 308 -2.27 1.09 24.12
N PHE A 309 -3.49 0.61 23.81
CA PHE A 309 -3.69 -0.48 22.87
C PHE A 309 -4.44 -0.06 21.61
N MET A 310 -5.32 0.94 21.68
CA MET A 310 -5.96 1.49 20.50
C MET A 310 -5.03 2.48 19.81
N THR A 311 -4.17 1.95 18.99
CA THR A 311 -3.16 2.73 18.27
C THR A 311 -3.69 3.27 16.95
N TYR A 312 -4.89 2.86 16.53
CA TYR A 312 -5.46 3.21 15.24
C TYR A 312 -6.82 3.89 15.37
N GLY A 313 -7.08 4.87 14.49
CA GLY A 313 -8.44 5.28 14.23
C GLY A 313 -9.25 4.13 13.55
N PRO A 314 -10.60 4.22 13.52
CA PRO A 314 -11.45 3.13 13.01
C PRO A 314 -11.13 2.63 11.60
N ARG A 315 -10.52 3.47 10.75
CA ARG A 315 -10.16 3.13 9.37
C ARG A 315 -8.73 2.63 9.23
N SER A 316 -7.85 2.98 10.15
CA SER A 316 -6.44 2.65 10.04
C SER A 316 -6.15 1.16 10.23
N SER A 317 -7.00 0.46 10.99
CA SER A 317 -6.91 -1.00 11.14
C SER A 317 -7.26 -1.78 9.87
N LEU A 318 -7.92 -1.14 8.90
CA LEU A 318 -8.35 -1.74 7.63
C LEU A 318 -7.46 -1.33 6.46
N TYR A 319 -6.36 -0.60 6.72
CA TYR A 319 -5.58 0.02 5.66
C TYR A 319 -4.97 -1.00 4.69
N ALA A 320 -4.34 -2.04 5.22
CA ALA A 320 -3.76 -3.11 4.39
C ALA A 320 -4.84 -3.79 3.54
N GLU A 321 -5.99 -4.15 4.14
CA GLU A 321 -7.11 -4.77 3.43
C GLU A 321 -7.61 -3.90 2.27
N MET A 322 -7.73 -2.58 2.51
CA MET A 322 -8.13 -1.64 1.47
C MET A 322 -7.14 -1.60 0.30
N VAL A 323 -5.83 -1.69 0.58
CA VAL A 323 -4.82 -1.78 -0.48
C VAL A 323 -4.95 -3.08 -1.25
N PHE A 324 -5.04 -4.23 -0.57
CA PHE A 324 -5.18 -5.53 -1.22
C PHE A 324 -6.47 -5.60 -2.07
N GLY A 325 -7.59 -5.07 -1.60
CA GLY A 325 -8.82 -5.00 -2.38
C GLY A 325 -8.70 -4.13 -3.64
N ASN A 326 -7.91 -3.05 -3.58
CA ASN A 326 -7.69 -2.16 -4.72
C ASN A 326 -6.69 -2.68 -5.77
N MET A 327 -6.00 -3.80 -5.54
CA MET A 327 -5.19 -4.46 -6.59
C MET A 327 -6.05 -4.81 -7.82
N VAL A 328 -7.32 -5.15 -7.63
CA VAL A 328 -8.28 -5.39 -8.72
C VAL A 328 -8.45 -4.12 -9.58
N ASN A 329 -8.55 -2.95 -8.93
CA ASN A 329 -8.67 -1.67 -9.64
C ASN A 329 -7.41 -1.34 -10.45
N VAL A 330 -6.21 -1.64 -9.93
CA VAL A 330 -4.96 -1.47 -10.69
C VAL A 330 -4.98 -2.30 -11.97
N ARG A 331 -5.30 -3.60 -11.87
CA ARG A 331 -5.38 -4.49 -13.04
C ARG A 331 -6.42 -4.02 -14.05
N ARG A 332 -7.61 -3.65 -13.56
CA ARG A 332 -8.69 -3.15 -14.41
C ARG A 332 -8.29 -1.87 -15.15
N LEU A 333 -7.75 -0.88 -14.45
CA LEU A 333 -7.34 0.39 -15.06
C LEU A 333 -6.18 0.21 -16.04
N THR A 334 -5.21 -0.66 -15.72
CA THR A 334 -4.08 -0.95 -16.64
C THR A 334 -4.57 -1.60 -17.94
N ALA A 335 -5.62 -2.42 -17.88
CA ALA A 335 -6.22 -3.03 -19.06
C ALA A 335 -7.16 -2.07 -19.83
N GLU A 336 -7.84 -1.15 -19.13
CA GLU A 336 -8.80 -0.21 -19.71
C GLU A 336 -8.13 0.90 -20.51
N TYR A 337 -6.97 1.41 -20.03
CA TYR A 337 -6.29 2.54 -20.67
C TYR A 337 -5.09 2.07 -21.51
N PRO A 338 -4.98 2.53 -22.79
CA PRO A 338 -3.76 2.32 -23.58
C PRO A 338 -2.53 2.89 -22.83
N GLN A 339 -1.53 2.04 -22.62
CA GLN A 339 -0.36 2.42 -21.83
C GLN A 339 0.60 3.27 -22.67
N SER A 340 1.14 4.31 -22.05
CA SER A 340 2.07 5.27 -22.65
C SER A 340 3.40 5.22 -21.91
N PRO A 341 4.54 5.11 -22.62
CA PRO A 341 5.86 5.19 -22.00
C PRO A 341 6.08 6.58 -21.38
N ILE A 342 6.95 6.63 -20.36
CA ILE A 342 7.39 7.87 -19.73
C ILE A 342 8.93 7.88 -19.77
N PHE A 343 9.52 8.86 -20.44
CA PHE A 343 10.96 9.12 -20.42
C PHE A 343 11.25 10.29 -19.50
N ALA A 344 12.22 10.15 -18.62
CA ALA A 344 12.72 11.20 -17.76
C ALA A 344 14.04 11.75 -18.32
N MET A 345 14.10 13.04 -18.56
CA MET A 345 15.31 13.74 -19.02
C MET A 345 15.73 14.76 -17.99
N ARG A 346 17.00 14.69 -17.56
CA ARG A 346 17.57 15.73 -16.70
C ARG A 346 18.01 16.91 -17.55
N THR A 347 17.36 18.05 -17.38
CA THR A 347 17.63 19.26 -18.14
C THR A 347 19.02 19.83 -17.81
N THR A 348 19.78 20.25 -18.82
CA THR A 348 21.06 20.96 -18.63
C THR A 348 20.89 22.47 -18.47
N VAL A 349 19.79 23.00 -19.02
CA VAL A 349 19.40 24.42 -18.95
C VAL A 349 17.92 24.54 -18.61
N ALA A 350 17.49 25.73 -18.15
CA ALA A 350 16.08 25.97 -17.95
C ALA A 350 15.34 26.00 -19.29
N LEU A 351 14.24 25.23 -19.40
CA LEU A 351 13.45 25.08 -20.62
C LEU A 351 12.07 25.72 -20.45
N PRO A 352 11.74 26.78 -21.24
CA PRO A 352 10.38 27.30 -21.30
C PRO A 352 9.38 26.24 -21.77
N ALA A 353 8.19 26.21 -21.17
CA ALA A 353 7.14 25.26 -21.56
C ALA A 353 6.73 25.41 -23.03
N LEU A 354 6.78 26.63 -23.58
CA LEU A 354 6.50 26.90 -25.00
C LEU A 354 7.56 26.30 -25.93
N ASP A 355 8.84 26.29 -25.52
CA ASP A 355 9.92 25.68 -26.32
C ASP A 355 9.74 24.14 -26.33
N ILE A 356 9.28 23.55 -25.21
CA ILE A 356 8.99 22.12 -25.15
C ILE A 356 7.87 21.80 -26.14
N THR A 357 6.75 22.53 -26.12
CA THR A 357 5.63 22.29 -27.04
C THR A 357 6.03 22.51 -28.50
N ALA A 358 6.79 23.56 -28.79
CA ALA A 358 7.25 23.87 -30.16
C ALA A 358 8.16 22.80 -30.74
N ARG A 359 9.05 22.22 -29.91
CA ARG A 359 10.01 21.19 -30.37
C ARG A 359 9.43 19.77 -30.38
N THR A 360 8.43 19.50 -29.57
CA THR A 360 7.81 18.15 -29.47
C THR A 360 6.54 18.00 -30.31
N GLY A 361 5.88 19.10 -30.66
CA GLY A 361 4.56 19.09 -31.27
C GLY A 361 3.43 18.72 -30.29
N LEU A 362 3.74 18.46 -29.01
CA LEU A 362 2.75 18.15 -28.00
C LEU A 362 1.98 19.41 -27.58
N LYS A 363 0.70 19.24 -27.28
CA LYS A 363 -0.09 20.31 -26.65
C LYS A 363 0.39 20.55 -25.21
N LEU A 364 0.25 21.78 -24.72
CA LEU A 364 0.68 22.14 -23.36
C LEU A 364 0.01 21.27 -22.27
N ASP A 365 -1.25 20.93 -22.45
CA ASP A 365 -1.97 20.05 -21.49
C ASP A 365 -1.43 18.62 -21.51
N GLU A 366 -0.97 18.14 -22.64
CA GLU A 366 -0.27 16.86 -22.75
C GLU A 366 1.07 16.92 -21.98
N VAL A 367 1.90 17.94 -22.22
CA VAL A 367 3.16 18.13 -21.48
C VAL A 367 2.88 18.24 -19.97
N LYS A 368 1.83 18.96 -19.55
CA LYS A 368 1.41 19.05 -18.15
C LYS A 368 0.87 17.74 -17.58
N ARG A 369 0.33 16.86 -18.40
CA ARG A 369 -0.10 15.52 -17.96
C ARG A 369 1.08 14.69 -17.45
N PHE A 370 2.21 14.75 -18.16
CA PHE A 370 3.47 14.12 -17.74
C PHE A 370 4.17 14.90 -16.62
N ASN A 371 3.95 16.21 -16.53
CA ASN A 371 4.63 17.12 -15.59
C ASN A 371 3.59 17.96 -14.82
N PRO A 372 2.86 17.39 -13.86
CA PRO A 372 1.80 18.12 -13.14
C PRO A 372 2.28 19.34 -12.39
N ALA A 373 3.57 19.37 -12.01
CA ALA A 373 4.22 20.50 -11.35
C ALA A 373 4.75 21.57 -12.33
N LEU A 374 4.60 21.39 -13.66
CA LEU A 374 5.10 22.32 -14.66
C LEU A 374 4.42 23.69 -14.56
N GLY A 375 5.23 24.70 -14.26
CA GLY A 375 4.86 26.12 -14.37
C GLY A 375 5.15 26.65 -15.78
N VAL A 376 5.78 27.84 -15.84
CA VAL A 376 6.15 28.49 -17.11
C VAL A 376 7.44 27.90 -17.72
N ARG A 377 8.25 27.22 -16.93
CA ARG A 377 9.50 26.56 -17.35
C ARG A 377 9.85 25.38 -16.48
N VAL A 378 10.65 24.45 -17.00
CA VAL A 378 11.37 23.42 -16.24
C VAL A 378 12.72 24.03 -15.85
N PRO A 379 13.12 24.03 -14.57
CA PRO A 379 14.44 24.51 -14.14
C PRO A 379 15.59 23.72 -14.77
N ALA A 380 16.80 24.29 -14.77
CA ALA A 380 18.02 23.51 -15.05
C ALA A 380 18.22 22.43 -13.97
N HIS A 381 18.76 21.29 -14.37
CA HIS A 381 19.04 20.12 -13.53
C HIS A 381 17.78 19.50 -12.86
N ALA A 382 16.60 19.79 -13.41
CA ALA A 382 15.34 19.16 -13.01
C ALA A 382 14.91 18.10 -14.02
N ASN A 383 14.02 17.21 -13.61
CA ASN A 383 13.49 16.20 -14.49
C ASN A 383 12.32 16.75 -15.33
N LEU A 384 12.41 16.52 -16.63
CA LEU A 384 11.32 16.70 -17.59
C LEU A 384 10.84 15.31 -18.04
N TYR A 385 9.53 15.06 -17.95
CA TYR A 385 8.92 13.79 -18.35
C TYR A 385 8.13 13.97 -19.66
N LEU A 386 8.34 13.06 -20.62
CA LEU A 386 7.67 13.08 -21.92
C LEU A 386 7.42 11.63 -22.40
N PRO A 387 6.51 11.42 -23.39
CA PRO A 387 6.25 10.09 -23.95
C PRO A 387 7.40 9.52 -24.82
N PHE A 388 8.43 10.31 -25.08
CA PHE A 388 9.62 9.92 -25.85
C PHE A 388 10.83 10.72 -25.39
N TYR A 389 12.03 10.15 -25.61
CA TYR A 389 13.29 10.82 -25.31
C TYR A 389 13.62 11.90 -26.33
N VAL A 390 14.06 13.06 -25.85
CA VAL A 390 14.51 14.18 -26.68
C VAL A 390 15.88 14.67 -26.21
N LYS A 391 16.93 14.19 -26.84
CA LYS A 391 18.34 14.44 -26.46
C LYS A 391 18.67 15.93 -26.23
N VAL A 392 18.10 16.82 -27.01
CA VAL A 392 18.38 18.26 -26.92
C VAL A 392 17.85 18.90 -25.63
N PHE A 393 16.95 18.24 -24.90
CA PHE A 393 16.42 18.72 -23.64
C PHE A 393 17.24 18.30 -22.43
N GLY A 394 18.01 17.23 -22.53
CA GLY A 394 18.84 16.74 -21.44
C GLY A 394 19.23 15.27 -21.61
N GLU A 395 19.87 14.73 -20.58
CA GLU A 395 20.27 13.33 -20.53
C GLU A 395 19.10 12.43 -20.11
N ASP A 396 19.00 11.25 -20.74
CA ASP A 396 18.01 10.24 -20.36
C ASP A 396 18.36 9.62 -19.00
N VAL A 397 17.49 9.86 -18.03
CA VAL A 397 17.56 9.30 -16.67
C VAL A 397 16.43 8.32 -16.38
N SER A 398 15.78 7.78 -17.40
CA SER A 398 14.74 6.75 -17.29
C SER A 398 15.34 5.40 -16.91
N PHE A 399 15.90 5.30 -15.71
CA PHE A 399 16.61 4.09 -15.26
C PHE A 399 15.68 2.85 -15.24
N TRP A 400 14.39 3.03 -15.08
CA TRP A 400 13.42 1.92 -15.05
C TRP A 400 13.24 1.23 -16.42
N HIS A 401 13.65 1.85 -17.52
CA HIS A 401 13.64 1.24 -18.85
C HIS A 401 14.89 0.42 -19.15
N ARG A 402 15.93 0.55 -18.33
CA ARG A 402 17.20 -0.16 -18.50
C ARG A 402 17.26 -1.37 -17.57
N PRO A 403 17.92 -2.47 -17.93
CA PRO A 403 18.21 -3.54 -16.99
C PRO A 403 18.94 -2.98 -15.76
N PRO A 404 18.64 -3.47 -14.53
CA PRO A 404 19.40 -3.07 -13.34
C PRO A 404 20.85 -3.50 -13.50
N THR A 405 21.80 -2.73 -12.96
CA THR A 405 23.19 -3.18 -12.92
C THR A 405 23.31 -4.46 -12.08
N PRO A 406 24.27 -5.35 -12.35
CA PRO A 406 24.47 -6.57 -11.58
C PRO A 406 24.71 -6.27 -10.09
N GLU A 407 25.44 -5.19 -9.77
CA GLU A 407 25.74 -4.76 -8.40
C GLU A 407 24.45 -4.34 -7.66
N TYR A 408 23.60 -3.53 -8.30
CA TYR A 408 22.33 -3.13 -7.70
C TYR A 408 21.39 -4.33 -7.53
N ALA A 409 21.27 -5.17 -8.56
CA ALA A 409 20.42 -6.35 -8.51
C ALA A 409 20.85 -7.32 -7.40
N ALA A 410 22.17 -7.53 -7.22
CA ALA A 410 22.69 -8.36 -6.13
C ALA A 410 22.44 -7.73 -4.76
N ALA A 411 22.65 -6.41 -4.61
CA ALA A 411 22.39 -5.70 -3.35
C ALA A 411 20.90 -5.77 -2.97
N LEU A 412 19.98 -5.57 -3.94
CA LEU A 412 18.55 -5.67 -3.71
C LEU A 412 18.12 -7.10 -3.36
N ASN A 413 18.65 -8.08 -4.07
CA ASN A 413 18.36 -9.49 -3.77
C ASN A 413 18.76 -9.86 -2.35
N ASP A 414 19.98 -9.50 -1.92
CA ASP A 414 20.44 -9.79 -0.57
C ASP A 414 19.62 -9.03 0.49
N PHE A 415 19.22 -7.78 0.21
CA PHE A 415 18.36 -7.02 1.09
C PHE A 415 17.00 -7.71 1.28
N LEU A 416 16.35 -8.14 0.20
CA LEU A 416 15.04 -8.79 0.25
C LEU A 416 15.06 -10.18 0.92
N ARG A 417 16.24 -10.84 0.94
CA ARG A 417 16.44 -12.12 1.62
C ARG A 417 16.62 -11.99 3.13
N VAL A 418 16.79 -10.79 3.64
CA VAL A 418 16.90 -10.57 5.09
C VAL A 418 15.61 -11.00 5.76
N GLU A 419 15.66 -12.07 6.54
CA GLU A 419 14.53 -12.50 7.33
C GLU A 419 14.24 -11.49 8.44
N SER A 420 12.99 -11.05 8.51
CA SER A 420 12.52 -10.21 9.61
C SER A 420 12.22 -11.09 10.82
N GLY A 421 13.01 -10.98 11.85
CA GLY A 421 12.60 -11.39 13.19
C GLY A 421 11.52 -10.42 13.71
N ILE A 422 10.60 -10.92 14.54
CA ILE A 422 9.47 -10.16 15.11
C ILE A 422 9.88 -8.83 15.77
N TYR A 423 11.10 -8.76 16.24
CA TYR A 423 11.61 -7.61 16.99
C TYR A 423 12.96 -7.12 16.45
N ARG A 424 13.20 -7.19 15.16
CA ARG A 424 14.47 -6.69 14.59
C ARG A 424 14.72 -5.22 14.94
N TRP A 425 13.68 -4.41 15.00
CA TRP A 425 13.82 -3.00 15.42
C TRP A 425 14.13 -2.82 16.92
N LEU A 426 14.10 -3.88 17.72
CA LEU A 426 14.58 -3.92 19.11
C LEU A 426 16.01 -4.46 19.19
N ASP A 427 16.53 -5.05 18.12
CA ASP A 427 17.88 -5.56 18.03
C ASP A 427 18.86 -4.39 17.90
N PRO A 428 19.82 -4.24 18.81
CA PRO A 428 20.86 -3.21 18.72
C PRO A 428 21.67 -3.27 17.40
N GLU A 429 21.80 -4.44 16.79
CA GLU A 429 22.51 -4.63 15.52
C GLU A 429 21.66 -4.30 14.29
N PHE A 430 20.36 -4.13 14.45
CA PHE A 430 19.46 -3.89 13.31
C PHE A 430 19.80 -2.60 12.58
N GLU A 431 20.07 -1.52 13.30
CA GLU A 431 20.50 -0.25 12.71
C GLU A 431 21.85 -0.39 11.98
N ALA A 432 22.80 -1.14 12.54
CA ALA A 432 24.08 -1.41 11.89
C ALA A 432 23.88 -2.20 10.58
N THR A 433 22.94 -3.16 10.56
CA THR A 433 22.56 -3.87 9.34
C THR A 433 22.00 -2.94 8.28
N LEU A 434 21.10 -2.01 8.64
CA LEU A 434 20.55 -1.04 7.69
C LEU A 434 21.63 -0.07 7.16
N ASN A 435 22.56 0.38 8.00
CA ASN A 435 23.71 1.18 7.58
C ASN A 435 24.58 0.42 6.56
N THR A 436 24.86 -0.87 6.79
CA THR A 436 25.60 -1.72 5.85
C THR A 436 24.91 -1.81 4.48
N PHE A 437 23.58 -1.95 4.46
CA PHE A 437 22.82 -1.92 3.21
C PHE A 437 22.84 -0.54 2.56
N GLN A 438 22.74 0.53 3.34
CA GLN A 438 22.86 1.89 2.81
C GLN A 438 24.18 2.08 2.07
N ASP A 439 25.31 1.77 2.72
CA ASP A 439 26.64 1.88 2.13
C ASP A 439 26.77 1.04 0.86
N ARG A 440 26.20 -0.16 0.85
CA ARG A 440 26.22 -1.04 -0.32
C ARG A 440 25.45 -0.47 -1.50
N PHE A 441 24.26 0.10 -1.28
CA PHE A 441 23.49 0.74 -2.35
C PHE A 441 24.16 2.02 -2.83
N GLU A 442 24.78 2.83 -1.98
CA GLU A 442 25.58 3.99 -2.40
C GLU A 442 26.76 3.59 -3.27
N ALA A 443 27.41 2.47 -2.95
CA ALA A 443 28.54 1.95 -3.73
C ALA A 443 28.17 1.47 -5.16
N THR A 444 26.90 1.19 -5.42
CA THR A 444 26.45 0.80 -6.78
C THR A 444 26.54 1.95 -7.78
N ARG A 445 26.52 3.20 -7.32
CA ARG A 445 26.55 4.45 -8.13
C ARG A 445 25.48 4.51 -9.20
N THR A 446 24.31 3.90 -8.97
CA THR A 446 23.16 3.93 -9.86
C THR A 446 22.08 4.87 -9.33
N GLU A 447 21.13 5.29 -10.19
CA GLU A 447 19.98 6.11 -9.76
C GLU A 447 19.13 5.38 -8.72
N GLU A 448 18.81 4.11 -8.97
CA GLU A 448 18.07 3.29 -8.03
C GLU A 448 18.84 3.04 -6.73
N GLY A 449 20.13 2.84 -6.79
CA GLY A 449 20.99 2.73 -5.60
C GLY A 449 20.95 4.00 -4.77
N SER A 450 21.02 5.16 -5.40
CA SER A 450 20.89 6.47 -4.73
C SER A 450 19.53 6.66 -4.06
N VAL A 451 18.44 6.27 -4.72
CA VAL A 451 17.08 6.32 -4.15
C VAL A 451 16.97 5.38 -2.95
N MET A 452 17.45 4.15 -3.06
CA MET A 452 17.41 3.16 -1.97
C MET A 452 18.25 3.63 -0.78
N ALA A 453 19.47 4.11 -0.99
CA ALA A 453 20.33 4.64 0.06
C ALA A 453 19.69 5.84 0.78
N THR A 454 19.06 6.75 0.02
CA THR A 454 18.32 7.89 0.57
C THR A 454 17.15 7.45 1.45
N ALA A 455 16.38 6.47 1.00
CA ALA A 455 15.24 5.94 1.76
C ALA A 455 15.69 5.21 3.04
N LEU A 456 16.81 4.46 2.98
CA LEU A 456 17.43 3.82 4.14
C LEU A 456 17.91 4.86 5.15
N ALA A 457 18.61 5.91 4.71
CA ALA A 457 19.03 7.00 5.58
C ALA A 457 17.86 7.67 6.31
N TYR A 458 16.73 7.84 5.61
CA TYR A 458 15.50 8.34 6.22
C TYR A 458 14.99 7.38 7.32
N VAL A 459 14.86 6.08 7.03
CA VAL A 459 14.36 5.08 7.99
C VAL A 459 15.26 4.99 9.20
N ILE A 460 16.58 4.96 9.03
CA ILE A 460 17.56 4.95 10.11
C ILE A 460 17.41 6.19 11.00
N THR A 461 17.27 7.37 10.39
CA THR A 461 17.05 8.62 11.11
C THR A 461 15.74 8.60 11.89
N ASP A 462 14.66 8.09 11.29
CA ASP A 462 13.36 7.97 11.97
C ASP A 462 13.44 7.01 13.16
N LEU A 463 14.06 5.85 13.03
CA LEU A 463 14.25 4.89 14.11
C LEU A 463 14.98 5.53 15.31
N ARG A 464 16.02 6.32 15.02
CA ARG A 464 16.80 7.04 16.05
C ARG A 464 15.98 8.15 16.72
N THR A 465 15.36 9.01 15.93
CA THR A 465 14.66 10.19 16.45
C THR A 465 13.33 9.86 17.11
N SER A 466 12.62 8.85 16.64
CA SER A 466 11.37 8.38 17.23
C SER A 466 11.57 7.57 18.52
N ARG A 467 12.79 7.15 18.82
CA ARG A 467 13.12 6.25 19.92
C ARG A 467 12.29 4.96 19.92
N ARG A 468 11.95 4.49 18.72
CA ARG A 468 11.01 3.38 18.48
C ARG A 468 11.40 2.13 19.28
N GLY A 469 12.66 1.71 19.22
CA GLY A 469 13.15 0.53 19.94
C GLY A 469 12.90 0.62 21.44
N ALA A 470 13.26 1.75 22.07
CA ALA A 470 13.06 1.95 23.50
C ALA A 470 11.58 1.95 23.91
N ILE A 471 10.71 2.60 23.11
CA ILE A 471 9.26 2.64 23.37
C ILE A 471 8.63 1.25 23.26
N LEU A 472 9.02 0.48 22.25
CA LEU A 472 8.47 -0.86 22.05
C LEU A 472 9.03 -1.86 23.07
N GLU A 473 10.28 -1.74 23.47
CA GLU A 473 10.86 -2.57 24.52
C GLU A 473 10.18 -2.29 25.88
N GLU A 474 9.94 -1.02 26.23
CA GLU A 474 9.14 -0.67 27.41
C GLU A 474 7.74 -1.25 27.33
N PHE A 475 7.08 -1.14 26.17
CA PHE A 475 5.75 -1.70 25.96
C PHE A 475 5.74 -3.23 26.14
N ARG A 476 6.79 -3.91 25.68
CA ARG A 476 6.91 -5.36 25.76
C ARG A 476 7.21 -5.86 27.18
N THR A 477 8.05 -5.15 27.93
CA THR A 477 8.58 -5.63 29.23
C THR A 477 7.88 -5.05 30.46
N SER A 478 7.11 -3.98 30.33
CA SER A 478 6.44 -3.32 31.43
C SER A 478 5.38 -4.23 32.09
N ALA A 479 5.59 -4.58 33.35
CA ALA A 479 4.62 -5.35 34.15
C ALA A 479 3.25 -4.68 34.21
N ARG A 480 3.20 -3.33 34.34
CA ARG A 480 1.96 -2.57 34.34
C ARG A 480 1.18 -2.73 33.02
N ILE A 481 1.88 -2.69 31.88
CA ILE A 481 1.23 -2.86 30.55
C ILE A 481 0.76 -4.31 30.41
N MET A 482 1.53 -5.27 30.87
CA MET A 482 1.15 -6.68 30.86
C MET A 482 -0.10 -6.94 31.72
N ASP A 483 -0.19 -6.35 32.91
CA ASP A 483 -1.40 -6.48 33.74
C ASP A 483 -2.64 -5.86 33.08
N LEU A 484 -2.48 -4.72 32.44
CA LEU A 484 -3.57 -4.10 31.68
C LEU A 484 -3.97 -4.95 30.48
N PHE A 485 -3.00 -5.54 29.78
CA PHE A 485 -3.28 -6.47 28.68
C PHE A 485 -4.10 -7.67 29.16
N LYS A 486 -3.68 -8.35 30.23
CA LYS A 486 -4.39 -9.48 30.83
C LYS A 486 -5.83 -9.11 31.19
N LYS A 487 -6.03 -7.96 31.85
CA LYS A 487 -7.37 -7.45 32.17
C LYS A 487 -8.22 -7.19 30.94
N GLY A 488 -7.62 -6.64 29.87
CA GLY A 488 -8.33 -6.44 28.60
C GLY A 488 -8.75 -7.76 27.94
N VAL A 489 -7.88 -8.77 27.98
CA VAL A 489 -8.18 -10.13 27.49
C VAL A 489 -9.35 -10.75 28.29
N GLU A 490 -9.31 -10.64 29.62
CA GLU A 490 -10.38 -11.14 30.50
C GLU A 490 -11.72 -10.42 30.26
N GLU A 491 -11.71 -9.09 30.23
CA GLU A 491 -12.92 -8.27 30.00
C GLU A 491 -13.57 -8.54 28.63
N LEU A 492 -12.76 -8.85 27.62
CA LEU A 492 -13.23 -9.19 26.26
C LEU A 492 -13.58 -10.69 26.09
N GLY A 493 -13.22 -11.54 27.03
CA GLY A 493 -13.36 -12.99 26.89
C GLY A 493 -12.55 -13.59 25.74
N VAL A 494 -11.39 -12.98 25.41
CA VAL A 494 -10.51 -13.44 24.33
C VAL A 494 -9.67 -14.61 24.83
N THR A 495 -9.61 -15.69 24.05
CA THR A 495 -8.77 -16.84 24.37
C THR A 495 -7.33 -16.60 23.90
N VAL A 496 -6.37 -16.69 24.84
CA VAL A 496 -4.94 -16.71 24.52
C VAL A 496 -4.54 -18.11 24.10
N ARG A 497 -3.92 -18.26 22.93
CA ARG A 497 -3.42 -19.56 22.45
C ARG A 497 -2.10 -19.89 23.16
N GLY A 498 -1.96 -21.08 23.65
CA GLY A 498 -0.73 -21.56 24.30
C GLY A 498 -0.51 -21.06 25.73
N GLY A 499 -1.53 -20.51 26.38
CA GLY A 499 -1.53 -20.33 27.84
C GLY A 499 -1.60 -21.67 28.56
N PRO A 500 -1.02 -21.79 29.80
CA PRO A 500 -0.96 -23.04 30.53
C PRO A 500 -2.31 -23.66 30.82
#